data_f89b14d1fc92db15769febfbeda18bb2
#
_entry.id   f89b14d1fc92db15769febfbeda18bb2
#
_cell.length_a   1.000
_cell.length_b   1.000
_cell.length_c   1.000
_cell.angle_alpha   90.00
_cell.angle_beta   90.00
_cell.angle_gamma   90.00
#
_symmetry.space_group_name_H-M   'P 1'
#
loop_
_entity.id
_entity.type
_entity.pdbx_description
1 polymer ?
#
loop_
_entity_poly.entity_id
_entity_poly.type
_entity_poly.pdbx_seq_one_letter_code
_entity_poly.pdbx_strand_id
1 'polypeptide(L)'
;LKGNPVGSISPSVDLYNAISLKYALPLGGEDLDAFEGDLRLRITEGGDAFTPLGEGAENDPTLPGELAYVDDAGAVCRCWNWRDGVRTALTDNTGNAFLIVECVDPERIEDCRAATEELAQLVEQHLGATIAVAELITYDHREAIIEP
;
A
#
# COMPACT_ATOMS: atom_id res chain seq x y z
N LEU A 1 -19.87 9.59 -13.08
CA LEU A 1 -19.22 10.29 -11.97
C LEU A 1 -20.16 11.43 -11.56
N LYS A 2 -20.66 11.41 -10.31
CA LYS A 2 -21.67 12.38 -9.83
C LYS A 2 -21.04 13.71 -9.36
N GLY A 3 -19.76 13.98 -9.71
CA GLY A 3 -19.10 15.24 -9.35
C GLY A 3 -18.85 15.46 -7.85
N ASN A 4 -18.98 14.44 -7.03
CA ASN A 4 -18.62 14.57 -5.62
C ASN A 4 -17.08 14.58 -5.48
N PRO A 5 -16.52 15.49 -4.66
CA PRO A 5 -15.09 15.47 -4.37
C PRO A 5 -14.70 14.18 -3.65
N VAL A 6 -13.45 13.78 -3.81
CA VAL A 6 -12.84 12.74 -2.94
C VAL A 6 -12.75 13.36 -1.55
N GLY A 7 -13.26 12.64 -0.53
CA GLY A 7 -13.17 13.09 0.86
C GLY A 7 -11.73 13.08 1.34
N SER A 8 -11.39 13.94 2.30
CA SER A 8 -10.12 13.89 3.02
C SER A 8 -10.19 12.81 4.12
N ILE A 9 -9.13 12.01 4.24
CA ILE A 9 -9.00 10.95 5.24
C ILE A 9 -7.90 11.34 6.22
N SER A 10 -6.66 11.43 5.73
CA SER A 10 -5.49 11.92 6.46
C SER A 10 -4.50 12.52 5.45
N PRO A 11 -3.54 13.36 5.88
CA PRO A 11 -2.60 13.98 4.96
C PRO A 11 -1.84 12.98 4.08
N SER A 12 -1.37 11.87 4.63
CA SER A 12 -0.65 10.82 3.88
C SER A 12 -1.55 10.11 2.86
N VAL A 13 -2.76 9.74 3.27
CA VAL A 13 -3.75 9.09 2.40
C VAL A 13 -4.20 10.04 1.28
N ASP A 14 -4.43 11.31 1.60
CA ASP A 14 -4.85 12.30 0.61
C ASP A 14 -3.77 12.53 -0.47
N LEU A 15 -2.48 12.51 -0.07
CA LEU A 15 -1.37 12.63 -1.02
C LEU A 15 -1.32 11.44 -1.99
N TYR A 16 -1.32 10.20 -1.52
CA TYR A 16 -1.27 9.07 -2.46
C TYR A 16 -2.57 8.93 -3.27
N ASN A 17 -3.72 9.32 -2.73
CA ASN A 17 -4.97 9.37 -3.50
C ASN A 17 -4.90 10.41 -4.63
N ALA A 18 -4.30 11.58 -4.39
CA ALA A 18 -4.12 12.60 -5.42
C ALA A 18 -3.22 12.09 -6.56
N ILE A 19 -2.11 11.42 -6.24
CA ILE A 19 -1.21 10.80 -7.23
C ILE A 19 -1.91 9.65 -7.96
N SER A 20 -2.65 8.79 -7.24
CA SER A 20 -3.43 7.70 -7.82
C SER A 20 -4.40 8.23 -8.89
N LEU A 21 -5.13 9.28 -8.58
CA LEU A 21 -6.06 9.90 -9.53
C LEU A 21 -5.35 10.54 -10.72
N LYS A 22 -4.21 11.22 -10.49
CA LYS A 22 -3.45 11.90 -11.53
C LYS A 22 -2.90 10.92 -12.55
N TYR A 23 -2.30 9.83 -12.10
CA TYR A 23 -1.66 8.83 -12.95
C TYR A 23 -2.59 7.69 -13.35
N ALA A 24 -3.78 7.59 -12.76
CA ALA A 24 -4.69 6.44 -12.91
C ALA A 24 -3.98 5.12 -12.64
N LEU A 25 -3.24 5.05 -11.53
CA LEU A 25 -2.55 3.87 -11.01
C LEU A 25 -3.05 3.58 -9.59
N PRO A 26 -3.16 2.32 -9.18
CA PRO A 26 -3.40 1.96 -7.79
C PRO A 26 -2.24 2.40 -6.91
N LEU A 27 -2.55 3.05 -5.80
CA LEU A 27 -1.62 3.40 -4.74
C LEU A 27 -2.21 3.01 -3.40
N GLY A 28 -1.33 2.63 -2.49
CA GLY A 28 -1.68 2.30 -1.11
C GLY A 28 -0.55 2.67 -0.16
N GLY A 29 -0.82 2.54 1.13
CA GLY A 29 0.17 2.79 2.16
C GLY A 29 -0.18 2.09 3.46
N GLU A 30 0.85 1.62 4.15
CA GLU A 30 0.74 0.86 5.38
C GLU A 30 1.73 1.40 6.42
N ASP A 31 1.43 1.20 7.69
CA ASP A 31 2.33 1.46 8.80
C ASP A 31 3.43 0.39 8.84
N LEU A 32 4.66 0.78 8.53
CA LEU A 32 5.79 -0.13 8.46
C LEU A 32 6.13 -0.75 9.83
N ASP A 33 5.90 0.01 10.91
CA ASP A 33 6.18 -0.46 12.27
C ASP A 33 5.16 -1.51 12.75
N ALA A 34 4.06 -1.68 12.02
CA ALA A 34 3.03 -2.67 12.32
C ALA A 34 3.22 -4.01 11.58
N PHE A 35 4.23 -4.14 10.73
CA PHE A 35 4.55 -5.41 10.08
C PHE A 35 5.23 -6.39 11.04
N GLU A 36 4.94 -7.67 10.86
CA GLU A 36 5.65 -8.77 11.51
C GLU A 36 6.42 -9.55 10.44
N GLY A 37 7.76 -9.47 10.47
CA GLY A 37 8.62 -10.10 9.45
C GLY A 37 8.52 -9.44 8.07
N ASP A 38 8.67 -10.22 7.00
CA ASP A 38 8.69 -9.71 5.64
C ASP A 38 7.29 -9.54 5.05
N LEU A 39 7.07 -8.44 4.35
CA LEU A 39 5.88 -8.26 3.51
C LEU A 39 6.04 -9.02 2.19
N ARG A 40 5.05 -9.82 1.82
CA ARG A 40 5.06 -10.65 0.60
C ARG A 40 3.76 -10.51 -0.16
N LEU A 41 3.84 -10.24 -1.46
CA LEU A 41 2.70 -10.40 -2.37
C LEU A 41 2.72 -11.83 -2.90
N ARG A 42 1.69 -12.62 -2.58
CA ARG A 42 1.62 -14.03 -2.97
C ARG A 42 0.19 -14.51 -3.23
N ILE A 43 0.09 -15.62 -3.93
CA ILE A 43 -1.14 -16.41 -3.95
C ILE A 43 -1.21 -17.19 -2.63
N THR A 44 -2.30 -17.00 -1.88
CA THR A 44 -2.47 -17.60 -0.56
C THR A 44 -3.05 -19.01 -0.65
N GLU A 45 -2.79 -19.82 0.38
CA GLU A 45 -3.44 -21.12 0.58
C GLU A 45 -4.74 -20.97 1.36
N GLY A 46 -5.06 -19.75 1.78
CA GLY A 46 -6.21 -19.41 2.62
C GLY A 46 -5.91 -19.51 4.11
N GLY A 47 -6.71 -18.80 4.90
CA GLY A 47 -6.63 -18.86 6.36
C GLY A 47 -5.71 -17.82 6.99
N ASP A 48 -5.02 -16.99 6.21
CA ASP A 48 -4.26 -15.85 6.78
C ASP A 48 -5.24 -14.90 7.47
N ALA A 49 -4.99 -14.58 8.73
CA ALA A 49 -5.86 -13.72 9.53
C ALA A 49 -5.97 -12.32 8.89
N PHE A 50 -7.17 -11.76 8.87
CA PHE A 50 -7.41 -10.45 8.30
C PHE A 50 -8.65 -9.80 8.91
N THR A 51 -8.52 -8.58 9.36
CA THR A 51 -9.66 -7.75 9.77
C THR A 51 -9.71 -6.53 8.87
N PRO A 52 -10.77 -6.38 8.04
CA PRO A 52 -10.85 -5.26 7.12
C PRO A 52 -11.02 -3.92 7.85
N LEU A 53 -10.62 -2.82 7.20
CA LEU A 53 -10.95 -1.47 7.67
C LEU A 53 -12.47 -1.31 7.77
N GLY A 54 -12.94 -0.69 8.86
CA GLY A 54 -14.35 -0.40 9.10
C GLY A 54 -14.79 -0.71 10.53
N GLU A 55 -15.87 -0.07 10.96
CA GLU A 55 -16.42 -0.29 12.30
C GLU A 55 -17.03 -1.70 12.43
N GLY A 56 -16.74 -2.38 13.54
CA GLY A 56 -17.29 -3.69 13.87
C GLY A 56 -16.85 -4.83 12.94
N ALA A 57 -15.75 -4.63 12.21
CA ALA A 57 -15.21 -5.68 11.34
C ALA A 57 -14.68 -6.86 12.17
N GLU A 58 -15.04 -8.07 11.75
CA GLU A 58 -14.56 -9.32 12.30
C GLU A 58 -13.46 -9.91 11.42
N ASN A 59 -12.73 -10.92 11.95
CA ASN A 59 -11.76 -11.65 11.16
C ASN A 59 -12.40 -12.31 9.93
N ASP A 60 -11.92 -11.94 8.76
CA ASP A 60 -12.34 -12.43 7.44
C ASP A 60 -11.11 -12.96 6.70
N PRO A 61 -10.65 -14.18 7.00
CA PRO A 61 -9.37 -14.68 6.53
C PRO A 61 -9.30 -14.83 5.01
N THR A 62 -8.07 -14.87 4.48
CA THR A 62 -7.83 -15.08 3.05
C THR A 62 -8.45 -16.39 2.55
N LEU A 63 -8.81 -16.41 1.28
CA LEU A 63 -9.33 -17.60 0.59
C LEU A 63 -8.20 -18.29 -0.19
N PRO A 64 -8.27 -19.64 -0.36
CA PRO A 64 -7.34 -20.35 -1.22
C PRO A 64 -7.32 -19.81 -2.65
N GLY A 65 -6.13 -19.52 -3.18
CA GLY A 65 -5.95 -18.97 -4.54
C GLY A 65 -6.13 -17.47 -4.64
N GLU A 66 -6.31 -16.77 -3.53
CA GLU A 66 -6.40 -15.30 -3.50
C GLU A 66 -5.00 -14.68 -3.60
N LEU A 67 -4.85 -13.61 -4.38
CA LEU A 67 -3.65 -12.78 -4.38
C LEU A 67 -3.77 -11.76 -3.24
N ALA A 68 -2.81 -11.75 -2.32
CA ALA A 68 -2.81 -10.86 -1.17
C ALA A 68 -1.40 -10.45 -0.75
N TYR A 69 -1.31 -9.29 -0.12
CA TYR A 69 -0.15 -8.90 0.66
C TYR A 69 -0.26 -9.52 2.05
N VAL A 70 0.77 -10.23 2.46
CA VAL A 70 0.82 -10.92 3.75
C VAL A 70 2.18 -10.71 4.42
N ASP A 71 2.17 -10.68 5.72
CA ASP A 71 3.37 -10.78 6.58
C ASP A 71 3.27 -12.04 7.48
N ASP A 72 4.09 -12.14 8.51
CA ASP A 72 4.08 -13.32 9.38
C ASP A 72 2.88 -13.36 10.36
N ALA A 73 2.16 -12.23 10.55
CA ALA A 73 0.95 -12.16 11.37
C ALA A 73 -0.35 -12.42 10.59
N GLY A 74 -0.35 -12.27 9.26
CA GLY A 74 -1.53 -12.48 8.45
C GLY A 74 -1.60 -11.61 7.20
N ALA A 75 -2.80 -11.41 6.68
CA ALA A 75 -2.98 -10.55 5.52
C ALA A 75 -2.98 -9.06 5.91
N VAL A 76 -2.28 -8.28 5.10
CA VAL A 76 -2.18 -6.82 5.17
C VAL A 76 -3.21 -6.21 4.25
N CYS A 77 -3.22 -6.63 2.98
CA CYS A 77 -4.22 -6.22 2.00
C CYS A 77 -4.68 -7.43 1.19
N ARG A 78 -6.03 -7.61 1.07
CA ARG A 78 -6.66 -8.72 0.37
C ARG A 78 -7.15 -8.34 -1.03
N CYS A 79 -7.38 -9.35 -1.85
CA CYS A 79 -7.81 -9.19 -3.24
C CYS A 79 -6.86 -8.25 -4.00
N TRP A 80 -5.56 -8.51 -3.87
CA TRP A 80 -4.45 -7.69 -4.33
C TRP A 80 -4.42 -6.33 -3.60
N ASN A 81 -5.00 -5.26 -4.14
CA ASN A 81 -4.97 -3.90 -3.60
C ASN A 81 -6.38 -3.33 -3.31
N TRP A 82 -7.35 -4.20 -3.06
CA TRP A 82 -8.74 -3.76 -2.93
C TRP A 82 -9.22 -3.61 -1.49
N ARG A 83 -8.69 -4.42 -0.55
CA ARG A 83 -9.18 -4.47 0.83
C ARG A 83 -8.03 -4.35 1.81
N ASP A 84 -7.87 -3.18 2.39
CA ASP A 84 -6.85 -2.92 3.41
C ASP A 84 -7.29 -3.42 4.78
N GLY A 85 -6.32 -3.90 5.54
CA GLY A 85 -6.49 -4.39 6.90
C GLY A 85 -6.35 -3.29 7.94
N VAL A 86 -7.05 -3.45 9.08
CA VAL A 86 -6.97 -2.47 10.18
C VAL A 86 -5.62 -2.49 10.90
N ARG A 87 -4.92 -3.63 10.91
CA ARG A 87 -3.71 -3.85 11.70
C ARG A 87 -2.55 -2.94 11.28
N THR A 88 -2.37 -2.78 9.98
CA THR A 88 -1.27 -2.06 9.36
C THR A 88 -1.68 -0.72 8.75
N ALA A 89 -2.94 -0.31 8.97
CA ALA A 89 -3.45 0.93 8.41
C ALA A 89 -2.67 2.16 8.90
N LEU A 90 -2.43 3.10 7.99
CA LEU A 90 -1.86 4.40 8.33
C LEU A 90 -2.76 5.16 9.32
N THR A 91 -2.14 5.71 10.34
CA THR A 91 -2.78 6.52 11.37
C THR A 91 -2.03 7.83 11.58
N ASP A 92 -2.60 8.73 12.41
CA ASP A 92 -1.92 9.98 12.81
C ASP A 92 -0.65 9.73 13.65
N ASN A 93 -0.44 8.50 14.14
CA ASN A 93 0.72 8.11 14.94
C ASN A 93 1.78 7.35 14.13
N THR A 94 1.55 7.08 12.85
CA THR A 94 2.49 6.36 11.98
C THR A 94 3.77 7.17 11.84
N GLY A 95 4.89 6.60 12.30
CA GLY A 95 6.23 7.18 12.22
C GLY A 95 6.97 6.76 10.96
N ASN A 96 6.81 5.51 10.56
CA ASN A 96 7.43 4.93 9.38
C ASN A 96 6.35 4.36 8.47
N ALA A 97 6.30 4.80 7.23
CA ALA A 97 5.28 4.37 6.27
C ALA A 97 5.90 3.61 5.09
N PHE A 98 5.25 2.54 4.69
CA PHE A 98 5.44 1.88 3.41
C PHE A 98 4.38 2.43 2.44
N LEU A 99 4.81 2.98 1.30
CA LEU A 99 3.94 3.46 0.24
C LEU A 99 4.23 2.67 -1.04
N ILE A 100 3.19 2.28 -1.75
CA ILE A 100 3.31 1.49 -2.97
C ILE A 100 2.55 2.13 -4.13
N VAL A 101 3.18 2.12 -5.30
CA VAL A 101 2.57 2.42 -6.60
C VAL A 101 2.55 1.13 -7.40
N GLU A 102 1.42 0.69 -7.85
CA GLU A 102 1.28 -0.58 -8.57
C GLU A 102 0.95 -0.36 -10.04
N CYS A 103 1.58 -1.15 -10.90
CA CYS A 103 1.35 -1.11 -12.34
C CYS A 103 1.50 -2.51 -12.94
N VAL A 104 0.45 -3.02 -13.55
CA VAL A 104 0.44 -4.32 -14.23
C VAL A 104 0.67 -4.22 -15.73
N ASP A 105 0.68 -3.00 -16.27
CA ASP A 105 0.90 -2.75 -17.69
C ASP A 105 2.36 -2.35 -17.93
N PRO A 106 3.17 -3.20 -18.60
CA PRO A 106 4.57 -2.90 -18.84
C PRO A 106 4.80 -1.66 -19.73
N GLU A 107 3.80 -1.24 -20.52
CA GLU A 107 3.90 -0.04 -21.34
C GLU A 107 3.80 1.23 -20.49
N ARG A 108 3.32 1.12 -19.25
CA ARG A 108 3.14 2.22 -18.29
C ARG A 108 4.21 2.28 -17.20
N ILE A 109 5.33 1.60 -17.35
CA ILE A 109 6.40 1.59 -16.33
C ILE A 109 6.96 2.98 -16.05
N GLU A 110 7.03 3.84 -17.06
CA GLU A 110 7.49 5.22 -16.89
C GLU A 110 6.47 6.08 -16.13
N ASP A 111 5.17 5.82 -16.28
CA ASP A 111 4.14 6.46 -15.46
C ASP A 111 4.27 6.03 -14.00
N CYS A 112 4.57 4.74 -13.75
CA CYS A 112 4.80 4.21 -12.41
C CYS A 112 6.01 4.89 -11.74
N ARG A 113 7.13 5.04 -12.46
CA ARG A 113 8.32 5.75 -11.98
C ARG A 113 8.01 7.21 -11.65
N ALA A 114 7.35 7.92 -12.58
CA ALA A 114 7.00 9.31 -12.40
C ALA A 114 6.04 9.50 -11.21
N ALA A 115 5.06 8.61 -11.04
CA ALA A 115 4.15 8.63 -9.91
C ALA A 115 4.89 8.42 -8.58
N THR A 116 5.84 7.48 -8.54
CA THR A 116 6.66 7.21 -7.35
C THR A 116 7.54 8.41 -6.99
N GLU A 117 8.22 9.01 -7.97
CA GLU A 117 9.06 10.19 -7.77
C GLU A 117 8.25 11.40 -7.28
N GLU A 118 7.09 11.64 -7.87
CA GLU A 118 6.22 12.74 -7.45
C GLU A 118 5.64 12.50 -6.06
N LEU A 119 5.21 11.27 -5.76
CA LEU A 119 4.73 10.91 -4.43
C LEU A 119 5.82 11.16 -3.37
N ALA A 120 7.05 10.71 -3.62
CA ALA A 120 8.19 10.93 -2.73
C ALA A 120 8.42 12.43 -2.47
N GLN A 121 8.44 13.26 -3.52
CA GLN A 121 8.59 14.71 -3.38
C GLN A 121 7.47 15.34 -2.56
N LEU A 122 6.23 14.95 -2.79
CA LEU A 122 5.09 15.50 -2.05
C LEU A 122 5.10 15.09 -0.58
N VAL A 123 5.48 13.85 -0.28
CA VAL A 123 5.61 13.36 1.10
C VAL A 123 6.72 14.11 1.84
N GLU A 124 7.89 14.33 1.23
CA GLU A 124 8.95 15.15 1.81
C GLU A 124 8.50 16.60 2.03
N GLN A 125 7.87 17.20 1.02
CA GLN A 125 7.48 18.62 1.04
C GLN A 125 6.36 18.91 2.04
N HIS A 126 5.35 18.03 2.11
CA HIS A 126 4.12 18.30 2.86
C HIS A 126 4.04 17.61 4.20
N LEU A 127 4.71 16.47 4.37
CA LEU A 127 4.73 15.72 5.62
C LEU A 127 6.08 15.86 6.37
N GLY A 128 7.11 16.42 5.73
CA GLY A 128 8.44 16.53 6.32
C GLY A 128 9.13 15.19 6.53
N ALA A 129 8.69 14.15 5.83
CA ALA A 129 9.27 12.82 5.91
C ALA A 129 10.61 12.74 5.18
N THR A 130 11.37 11.69 5.45
CA THR A 130 12.60 11.34 4.72
C THR A 130 12.36 10.05 3.96
N ILE A 131 12.72 10.01 2.69
CA ILE A 131 12.64 8.79 1.89
C ILE A 131 13.88 7.94 2.17
N ALA A 132 13.71 6.83 2.89
CA ALA A 132 14.78 5.90 3.20
C ALA A 132 15.13 4.99 2.02
N VAL A 133 14.10 4.47 1.35
CA VAL A 133 14.22 3.54 0.21
C VAL A 133 13.18 3.91 -0.83
N ALA A 134 13.56 3.88 -2.11
CA ALA A 134 12.64 3.95 -3.24
C ALA A 134 13.14 2.99 -4.33
N GLU A 135 12.49 1.85 -4.48
CA GLU A 135 12.89 0.80 -5.41
C GLU A 135 11.74 0.36 -6.30
N LEU A 136 12.08 -0.06 -7.52
CA LEU A 136 11.14 -0.66 -8.45
C LEU A 136 11.26 -2.18 -8.38
N ILE A 137 10.20 -2.84 -7.93
CA ILE A 137 10.08 -4.28 -7.94
C ILE A 137 9.48 -4.73 -9.28
N THR A 138 10.11 -5.71 -9.91
CA THR A 138 9.70 -6.25 -11.20
C THR A 138 9.78 -7.78 -11.20
N TYR A 139 9.41 -8.42 -12.30
CA TYR A 139 9.58 -9.88 -12.46
C TYR A 139 11.03 -10.35 -12.28
N ASP A 140 12.00 -9.53 -12.73
CA ASP A 140 13.43 -9.86 -12.65
C ASP A 140 14.11 -9.34 -11.38
N HIS A 141 13.45 -8.41 -10.66
CA HIS A 141 13.91 -7.84 -9.38
C HIS A 141 12.74 -7.87 -8.41
N ARG A 142 12.64 -8.95 -7.63
CA ARG A 142 11.43 -9.30 -6.87
C ARG A 142 11.45 -8.89 -5.41
N GLU A 143 12.58 -8.38 -4.95
CA GLU A 143 12.79 -8.09 -3.53
C GLU A 143 13.43 -6.72 -3.38
N ALA A 144 12.99 -5.97 -2.37
CA ALA A 144 13.66 -4.79 -1.86
C ALA A 144 13.93 -5.01 -0.36
N ILE A 145 15.10 -4.62 0.10
CA ILE A 145 15.49 -4.73 1.51
C ILE A 145 15.28 -3.36 2.14
N ILE A 146 14.43 -3.33 3.15
CA ILE A 146 14.21 -2.16 3.99
C ILE A 146 14.84 -2.47 5.35
N GLU A 147 15.96 -1.82 5.63
CA GLU A 147 16.58 -1.92 6.96
C GLU A 147 15.90 -0.93 7.91
N PRO A 148 15.54 -1.36 9.14
CA PRO A 148 14.87 -0.50 10.10
C PRO A 148 15.74 0.64 10.63
#